data_18346f7e90221bf6db3deb288321a797
#
_entry.id   18346f7e90221bf6db3deb288321a797
#
_cell.length_a   1.000
_cell.length_b   1.000
_cell.length_c   1.000
_cell.angle_alpha   90.00
_cell.angle_beta   90.00
_cell.angle_gamma   90.00
#
_symmetry.space_group_name_H-M   'P 1'
#
loop_
_entity.id
_entity.type
_entity.pdbx_description
1 polymer ?
#
loop_
_entity_poly.entity_id
_entity_poly.type
_entity_poly.pdbx_seq_one_letter_code
_entity_poly.pdbx_strand_id
1 'polypeptide(L)'
;MVDNEKSRLPAAQVWIYGLPALALTAVGIPLLLFLVPFYTEEMGLHPEVVGYVLFAVRLLDAVFDPTFGTISDRLRTRWGRRRPWLIIGGAILMVAIWHAFMPPEKVDWVYFLVWMLILYASWTMVIVPYVAWGAELTGNFDERTRIAGIREVFLLVGTVLTAGVPTILKLFGVSGQTATMEAIGIFVLVVLPVSVGLVLWRVPEPPPIASA
;
A
#
# COMPACT_ATOMS: atom_id res chain seq x y z
N MET A 1 5.22 0.42 38.58
CA MET A 1 6.01 1.21 37.60
C MET A 1 7.10 0.41 36.89
N VAL A 2 7.39 -0.83 37.29
CA VAL A 2 8.51 -1.66 36.77
C VAL A 2 8.15 -2.55 35.57
N ASP A 3 6.87 -2.73 35.24
CA ASP A 3 6.44 -3.63 34.17
C ASP A 3 6.36 -2.98 32.77
N ASN A 4 6.52 -1.67 32.67
CA ASN A 4 6.30 -0.93 31.40
C ASN A 4 7.51 -0.98 30.44
N GLU A 5 8.72 -1.25 30.92
CA GLU A 5 9.92 -1.36 30.05
C GLU A 5 10.02 -2.69 29.32
N LYS A 6 9.49 -3.78 29.87
CA LYS A 6 9.57 -5.13 29.28
C LYS A 6 8.63 -5.33 28.09
N SER A 7 7.68 -4.42 27.86
CA SER A 7 6.68 -4.52 26.77
C SER A 7 7.02 -3.67 25.53
N ARG A 8 8.14 -2.94 25.55
CA ARG A 8 8.52 -2.08 24.42
C ARG A 8 9.26 -2.88 23.34
N LEU A 9 8.83 -2.70 22.09
CA LEU A 9 9.55 -3.24 20.94
C LEU A 9 10.86 -2.46 20.71
N PRO A 10 11.92 -3.14 20.25
CA PRO A 10 13.15 -2.46 19.86
C PRO A 10 12.85 -1.40 18.79
N ALA A 11 13.47 -0.22 18.94
CA ALA A 11 13.24 0.89 18.01
C ALA A 11 13.42 0.48 16.54
N ALA A 12 14.46 -0.32 16.26
CA ALA A 12 14.71 -0.83 14.90
C ALA A 12 13.52 -1.61 14.31
N GLN A 13 12.82 -2.41 15.13
CA GLN A 13 11.65 -3.17 14.65
C GLN A 13 10.48 -2.24 14.32
N VAL A 14 10.26 -1.20 15.12
CA VAL A 14 9.20 -0.21 14.87
C VAL A 14 9.48 0.61 13.61
N TRP A 15 10.72 1.02 13.39
CA TRP A 15 11.12 1.70 12.15
C TRP A 15 10.98 0.80 10.93
N ILE A 16 11.43 -0.46 11.01
CA ILE A 16 11.28 -1.45 9.93
C ILE A 16 9.80 -1.69 9.64
N TYR A 17 8.95 -1.79 10.67
CA TYR A 17 7.52 -1.95 10.50
C TYR A 17 6.90 -0.76 9.74
N GLY A 18 7.37 0.45 9.91
CA GLY A 18 6.88 1.64 9.21
C GLY A 18 7.21 1.68 7.71
N LEU A 19 8.30 1.03 7.26
CA LEU A 19 8.80 1.15 5.89
C LEU A 19 7.78 0.83 4.77
N PRO A 20 6.92 -0.20 4.85
CA PRO A 20 5.93 -0.44 3.80
C PRO A 20 4.98 0.73 3.55
N ALA A 21 4.72 1.57 4.56
CA ALA A 21 3.88 2.74 4.40
C ALA A 21 4.40 3.71 3.33
N LEU A 22 5.73 3.79 3.12
CA LEU A 22 6.34 4.59 2.04
C LEU A 22 5.82 4.21 0.66
N ALA A 23 5.73 2.90 0.37
CA ALA A 23 5.29 2.42 -0.92
C ALA A 23 3.75 2.40 -1.02
N LEU A 24 3.07 2.00 0.06
CA LEU A 24 1.62 1.88 0.08
C LEU A 24 0.91 3.22 -0.08
N THR A 25 1.54 4.32 0.37
CA THR A 25 0.98 5.67 0.21
C THR A 25 0.93 6.14 -1.24
N ALA A 26 1.82 5.64 -2.10
CA ALA A 26 1.83 5.99 -3.53
C ALA A 26 0.55 5.56 -4.26
N VAL A 27 -0.14 4.53 -3.75
CA VAL A 27 -1.42 4.03 -4.27
C VAL A 27 -2.62 4.82 -3.71
N GLY A 28 -2.38 5.76 -2.80
CA GLY A 28 -3.41 6.63 -2.23
C GLY A 28 -3.65 7.92 -3.02
N ILE A 29 -3.50 9.07 -2.34
CA ILE A 29 -3.73 10.39 -2.93
C ILE A 29 -2.84 10.68 -4.15
N PRO A 30 -1.52 10.38 -4.14
CA PRO A 30 -0.68 10.64 -5.31
C PRO A 30 -1.13 9.88 -6.57
N LEU A 31 -1.65 8.66 -6.42
CA LEU A 31 -2.22 7.92 -7.54
C LEU A 31 -3.35 8.72 -8.21
N LEU A 32 -4.29 9.24 -7.43
CA LEU A 32 -5.42 10.01 -7.99
C LEU A 32 -4.95 11.30 -8.69
N LEU A 33 -3.94 11.98 -8.17
CA LEU A 33 -3.40 13.21 -8.73
C LEU A 33 -2.75 13.00 -10.11
N PHE A 34 -2.08 11.89 -10.32
CA PHE A 34 -1.32 11.64 -11.55
C PHE A 34 -2.02 10.66 -12.49
N LEU A 35 -2.77 9.70 -11.96
CA LEU A 35 -3.41 8.67 -12.75
C LEU A 35 -4.54 9.22 -13.60
N VAL A 36 -5.39 10.10 -13.07
CA VAL A 36 -6.52 10.67 -13.82
C VAL A 36 -6.03 11.44 -15.03
N PRO A 37 -5.13 12.45 -14.92
CA PRO A 37 -4.58 13.13 -16.09
C PRO A 37 -3.87 12.17 -17.05
N PHE A 38 -3.10 11.20 -16.56
CA PHE A 38 -2.40 10.24 -17.39
C PHE A 38 -3.34 9.44 -18.29
N TYR A 39 -4.40 8.86 -17.71
CA TYR A 39 -5.34 8.06 -18.49
C TYR A 39 -6.24 8.90 -19.39
N THR A 40 -6.51 10.17 -19.05
CA THR A 40 -7.34 11.04 -19.89
C THR A 40 -6.54 11.75 -20.98
N GLU A 41 -5.37 12.28 -20.68
CA GLU A 41 -4.59 13.11 -21.60
C GLU A 41 -3.61 12.30 -22.45
N GLU A 42 -2.93 11.29 -21.85
CA GLU A 42 -1.92 10.49 -22.56
C GLU A 42 -2.54 9.23 -23.19
N MET A 43 -3.41 8.53 -22.44
CA MET A 43 -4.03 7.29 -22.92
C MET A 43 -5.32 7.51 -23.70
N GLY A 44 -5.88 8.74 -23.71
CA GLY A 44 -7.04 9.13 -24.50
C GLY A 44 -8.39 8.57 -24.02
N LEU A 45 -8.50 8.11 -22.78
CA LEU A 45 -9.79 7.71 -22.21
C LEU A 45 -10.64 8.94 -21.88
N HIS A 46 -11.96 8.85 -22.16
CA HIS A 46 -12.89 9.92 -21.78
C HIS A 46 -12.88 10.14 -20.26
N PRO A 47 -12.78 11.41 -19.77
CA PRO A 47 -12.76 11.71 -18.33
C PRO A 47 -13.95 11.13 -17.57
N GLU A 48 -15.14 11.09 -18.19
CA GLU A 48 -16.34 10.49 -17.62
C GLU A 48 -16.17 9.00 -17.33
N VAL A 49 -15.56 8.27 -18.26
CA VAL A 49 -15.28 6.83 -18.12
C VAL A 49 -14.30 6.59 -16.99
N VAL A 50 -13.22 7.37 -16.93
CA VAL A 50 -12.24 7.30 -15.83
C VAL A 50 -12.93 7.58 -14.49
N GLY A 51 -13.77 8.61 -14.43
CA GLY A 51 -14.55 8.95 -13.24
C GLY A 51 -15.49 7.82 -12.79
N TYR A 52 -16.27 7.23 -13.72
CA TYR A 52 -17.17 6.11 -13.41
C TYR A 52 -16.42 4.88 -12.91
N VAL A 53 -15.30 4.53 -13.54
CA VAL A 53 -14.48 3.39 -13.11
C VAL A 53 -13.94 3.62 -11.70
N LEU A 54 -13.36 4.78 -11.44
CA LEU A 54 -12.84 5.09 -10.09
C LEU A 54 -13.94 5.12 -9.03
N PHE A 55 -15.13 5.64 -9.37
CA PHE A 55 -16.28 5.59 -8.47
C PHE A 55 -16.73 4.17 -8.18
N ALA A 56 -16.85 3.32 -9.22
CA ALA A 56 -17.23 1.91 -9.04
C ALA A 56 -16.22 1.16 -8.18
N VAL A 57 -14.93 1.38 -8.41
CA VAL A 57 -13.86 0.78 -7.60
C VAL A 57 -13.94 1.23 -6.15
N ARG A 58 -14.23 2.51 -5.87
CA ARG A 58 -14.41 3.01 -4.50
C ARG A 58 -15.61 2.43 -3.78
N LEU A 59 -16.71 2.15 -4.50
CA LEU A 59 -17.84 1.44 -3.92
C LEU A 59 -17.50 0.00 -3.53
N LEU A 60 -16.70 -0.68 -4.36
CA LEU A 60 -16.23 -2.03 -4.07
C LEU A 60 -15.22 -2.06 -2.92
N ASP A 61 -14.39 -1.03 -2.77
CA ASP A 61 -13.45 -0.87 -1.66
C ASP A 61 -14.18 -0.91 -0.30
N ALA A 62 -15.34 -0.26 -0.20
CA ALA A 62 -16.17 -0.31 1.00
C ALA A 62 -16.65 -1.75 1.37
N VAL A 63 -16.69 -2.66 0.39
CA VAL A 63 -17.01 -4.08 0.61
C VAL A 63 -15.73 -4.89 0.86
N PHE A 64 -14.64 -4.56 0.18
CA PHE A 64 -13.36 -5.26 0.31
C PHE A 64 -12.74 -5.08 1.70
N ASP A 65 -12.76 -3.88 2.27
CA ASP A 65 -12.17 -3.59 3.57
C ASP A 65 -12.70 -4.51 4.69
N PRO A 66 -14.00 -4.60 4.98
CA PRO A 66 -14.51 -5.49 6.00
C PRO A 66 -14.36 -6.97 5.64
N THR A 67 -14.43 -7.30 4.35
CA THR A 67 -14.28 -8.67 3.87
C THR A 67 -12.87 -9.18 4.11
N PHE A 68 -11.86 -8.48 3.63
CA PHE A 68 -10.46 -8.84 3.86
C PHE A 68 -10.07 -8.76 5.33
N GLY A 69 -10.60 -7.81 6.09
CA GLY A 69 -10.44 -7.76 7.54
C GLY A 69 -10.92 -9.06 8.19
N THR A 70 -12.17 -9.45 7.93
CA THR A 70 -12.78 -10.65 8.51
C THR A 70 -12.05 -11.93 8.08
N ILE A 71 -11.71 -12.07 6.80
CA ILE A 71 -11.00 -13.25 6.30
C ILE A 71 -9.61 -13.33 6.90
N SER A 72 -8.88 -12.20 6.97
CA SER A 72 -7.52 -12.17 7.53
C SER A 72 -7.50 -12.49 9.03
N ASP A 73 -8.57 -12.19 9.76
CA ASP A 73 -8.69 -12.52 11.18
C ASP A 73 -8.93 -14.01 11.42
N ARG A 74 -9.64 -14.66 10.50
CA ARG A 74 -9.99 -16.09 10.60
C ARG A 74 -8.90 -17.02 10.04
N LEU A 75 -8.09 -16.54 9.11
CA LEU A 75 -7.07 -17.37 8.46
C LEU A 75 -5.93 -17.67 9.44
N ARG A 76 -5.75 -18.97 9.75
CA ARG A 76 -4.63 -19.47 10.56
C ARG A 76 -3.72 -20.32 9.68
N THR A 77 -2.50 -19.84 9.43
CA THR A 77 -1.52 -20.59 8.66
C THR A 77 -0.28 -20.89 9.51
N ARG A 78 0.54 -21.85 9.07
CA ARG A 78 1.84 -22.17 9.70
C ARG A 78 2.84 -21.00 9.64
N TRP A 79 2.60 -20.01 8.77
CA TRP A 79 3.45 -18.83 8.61
C TRP A 79 2.94 -17.63 9.41
N GLY A 80 1.86 -17.84 10.16
CA GLY A 80 1.16 -16.78 10.88
C GLY A 80 -0.15 -16.39 10.21
N ARG A 81 -0.81 -15.38 10.77
CA ARG A 81 -2.13 -14.90 10.32
C ARG A 81 -2.00 -13.76 9.33
N ARG A 82 -1.05 -12.84 9.53
CA ARG A 82 -0.90 -11.60 8.75
C ARG A 82 0.10 -11.72 7.60
N ARG A 83 1.17 -12.49 7.78
CA ARG A 83 2.25 -12.65 6.79
C ARG A 83 1.79 -13.13 5.40
N PRO A 84 0.93 -14.15 5.26
CA PRO A 84 0.48 -14.62 3.95
C PRO A 84 -0.19 -13.52 3.13
N TRP A 85 -0.94 -12.62 3.79
CA TRP A 85 -1.63 -11.52 3.14
C TRP A 85 -0.68 -10.50 2.53
N LEU A 86 0.39 -10.15 3.25
CA LEU A 86 1.42 -9.25 2.75
C LEU A 86 2.18 -9.85 1.56
N ILE A 87 2.42 -11.18 1.59
CA ILE A 87 3.13 -11.87 0.50
C ILE A 87 2.25 -11.95 -0.74
N ILE A 88 1.06 -12.55 -0.62
CA ILE A 88 0.17 -12.79 -1.75
C ILE A 88 -0.39 -11.47 -2.27
N GLY A 89 -0.94 -10.64 -1.38
CA GLY A 89 -1.47 -9.32 -1.73
C GLY A 89 -0.40 -8.41 -2.33
N GLY A 90 0.82 -8.42 -1.75
CA GLY A 90 1.96 -7.68 -2.26
C GLY A 90 2.38 -8.11 -3.67
N ALA A 91 2.42 -9.42 -3.94
CA ALA A 91 2.73 -9.94 -5.27
C ALA A 91 1.68 -9.54 -6.31
N ILE A 92 0.38 -9.65 -5.97
CA ILE A 92 -0.72 -9.23 -6.85
C ILE A 92 -0.67 -7.71 -7.07
N LEU A 93 -0.41 -6.94 -6.00
CA LEU A 93 -0.30 -5.49 -6.06
C LEU A 93 0.85 -5.05 -6.98
N MET A 94 2.01 -5.71 -6.94
CA MET A 94 3.12 -5.41 -7.85
C MET A 94 2.74 -5.62 -9.32
N VAL A 95 2.03 -6.72 -9.63
CA VAL A 95 1.52 -6.95 -11.00
C VAL A 95 0.52 -5.88 -11.40
N ALA A 96 -0.40 -5.52 -10.51
CA ALA A 96 -1.40 -4.48 -10.77
C ALA A 96 -0.74 -3.11 -11.00
N ILE A 97 0.27 -2.75 -10.19
CA ILE A 97 1.04 -1.51 -10.36
C ILE A 97 1.76 -1.50 -11.70
N TRP A 98 2.41 -2.59 -12.09
CA TRP A 98 3.06 -2.67 -13.38
C TRP A 98 2.08 -2.31 -14.52
N HIS A 99 0.92 -2.94 -14.56
CA HIS A 99 -0.07 -2.71 -15.61
C HIS A 99 -0.80 -1.35 -15.50
N ALA A 100 -0.98 -0.83 -14.28
CA ALA A 100 -1.66 0.44 -14.08
C ALA A 100 -0.76 1.66 -14.34
N PHE A 101 0.54 1.54 -14.05
CA PHE A 101 1.49 2.65 -14.16
C PHE A 101 2.33 2.60 -15.45
N MET A 102 2.44 1.43 -16.07
CA MET A 102 3.16 1.19 -17.32
C MET A 102 2.25 0.40 -18.29
N PRO A 103 1.09 0.98 -18.65
CA PRO A 103 0.16 0.32 -19.57
C PRO A 103 0.73 0.23 -20.98
N PRO A 104 0.19 -0.67 -21.84
CA PRO A 104 0.51 -0.69 -23.25
C PRO A 104 0.04 0.60 -23.95
N GLU A 105 0.58 0.89 -25.16
CA GLU A 105 0.27 2.11 -25.91
C GLU A 105 -1.22 2.34 -26.17
N LYS A 106 -2.01 1.28 -26.24
CA LYS A 106 -3.47 1.37 -26.45
C LYS A 106 -4.20 0.67 -25.32
N VAL A 107 -4.98 1.43 -24.61
CA VAL A 107 -5.84 0.95 -23.51
C VAL A 107 -7.29 1.28 -23.80
N ASP A 108 -8.17 0.37 -23.43
CA ASP A 108 -9.61 0.61 -23.42
C ASP A 108 -10.13 0.75 -21.98
N TRP A 109 -11.39 1.09 -21.84
CA TRP A 109 -12.02 1.24 -20.54
C TRP A 109 -12.09 -0.07 -19.75
N VAL A 110 -12.13 -1.23 -20.44
CA VAL A 110 -12.17 -2.55 -19.80
C VAL A 110 -10.81 -2.85 -19.17
N TYR A 111 -9.72 -2.59 -19.90
CA TYR A 111 -8.36 -2.69 -19.35
C TYR A 111 -8.20 -1.85 -18.08
N PHE A 112 -8.62 -0.57 -18.16
CA PHE A 112 -8.54 0.34 -17.04
C PHE A 112 -9.37 -0.15 -15.84
N LEU A 113 -10.62 -0.56 -16.05
CA LEU A 113 -11.49 -1.11 -15.01
C LEU A 113 -10.86 -2.33 -14.33
N VAL A 114 -10.40 -3.31 -15.11
CA VAL A 114 -9.85 -4.56 -14.59
C VAL A 114 -8.61 -4.30 -13.72
N TRP A 115 -7.68 -3.50 -14.23
CA TRP A 115 -6.44 -3.24 -13.47
C TRP A 115 -6.67 -2.33 -12.27
N MET A 116 -7.62 -1.41 -12.32
CA MET A 116 -8.00 -0.63 -11.14
C MET A 116 -8.67 -1.51 -10.08
N LEU A 117 -9.54 -2.43 -10.45
CA LEU A 117 -10.14 -3.39 -9.51
C LEU A 117 -9.08 -4.25 -8.83
N ILE A 118 -8.14 -4.81 -9.60
CA ILE A 118 -7.06 -5.65 -9.07
C ILE A 118 -6.14 -4.80 -8.17
N LEU A 119 -5.82 -3.57 -8.56
CA LEU A 119 -4.98 -2.65 -7.80
C LEU A 119 -5.57 -2.35 -6.42
N TYR A 120 -6.83 -1.91 -6.39
CA TYR A 120 -7.48 -1.56 -5.13
C TYR A 120 -7.73 -2.78 -4.25
N ALA A 121 -8.21 -3.89 -4.82
CA ALA A 121 -8.42 -5.12 -4.07
C ALA A 121 -7.11 -5.64 -3.45
N SER A 122 -6.02 -5.66 -4.22
CA SER A 122 -4.72 -6.09 -3.72
C SER A 122 -4.12 -5.11 -2.72
N TRP A 123 -4.33 -3.80 -2.91
CA TRP A 123 -3.92 -2.79 -1.94
C TRP A 123 -4.63 -2.97 -0.60
N THR A 124 -5.97 -3.15 -0.61
CA THR A 124 -6.75 -3.46 0.61
C THR A 124 -6.29 -4.77 1.25
N MET A 125 -6.02 -5.79 0.43
CA MET A 125 -5.50 -7.08 0.88
C MET A 125 -4.16 -6.97 1.63
N VAL A 126 -3.35 -5.96 1.34
CA VAL A 126 -2.10 -5.66 2.03
C VAL A 126 -2.32 -4.73 3.21
N ILE A 127 -3.01 -3.59 3.01
CA ILE A 127 -3.08 -2.52 4.00
C ILE A 127 -3.86 -2.93 5.25
N VAL A 128 -4.98 -3.64 5.10
CA VAL A 128 -5.83 -4.03 6.22
C VAL A 128 -5.11 -4.97 7.18
N PRO A 129 -4.53 -6.10 6.73
CA PRO A 129 -3.73 -6.96 7.61
C PRO A 129 -2.46 -6.28 8.15
N TYR A 130 -1.82 -5.40 7.38
CA TYR A 130 -0.66 -4.65 7.82
C TYR A 130 -0.97 -3.72 8.98
N VAL A 131 -2.05 -2.93 8.89
CA VAL A 131 -2.48 -2.03 9.98
C VAL A 131 -2.88 -2.83 11.22
N ALA A 132 -3.64 -3.91 11.04
CA ALA A 132 -4.03 -4.79 12.12
C ALA A 132 -2.84 -5.45 12.82
N TRP A 133 -1.81 -5.87 12.04
CA TRP A 133 -0.57 -6.41 12.60
C TRP A 133 0.09 -5.43 13.58
N GLY A 134 0.23 -4.15 13.20
CA GLY A 134 0.82 -3.13 14.07
C GLY A 134 0.06 -2.91 15.38
N ALA A 135 -1.27 -2.96 15.32
CA ALA A 135 -2.12 -2.85 16.51
C ALA A 135 -2.02 -4.06 17.45
N GLU A 136 -1.63 -5.23 16.92
CA GLU A 136 -1.50 -6.48 17.66
C GLU A 136 -0.08 -6.75 18.20
N LEU A 137 0.94 -5.98 17.74
CA LEU A 137 2.34 -6.17 18.17
C LEU A 137 2.56 -5.95 19.68
N THR A 138 1.69 -5.19 20.34
CA THR A 138 1.81 -4.90 21.76
C THR A 138 0.44 -4.73 22.43
N GLY A 139 0.35 -5.10 23.70
CA GLY A 139 -0.80 -4.82 24.54
C GLY A 139 -0.79 -3.40 25.17
N ASN A 140 0.34 -2.68 25.09
CA ASN A 140 0.50 -1.37 25.69
C ASN A 140 -0.01 -0.26 24.75
N PHE A 141 -0.87 0.63 25.28
CA PHE A 141 -1.46 1.72 24.51
C PHE A 141 -0.43 2.72 23.99
N ASP A 142 0.54 3.12 24.84
CA ASP A 142 1.57 4.09 24.46
C ASP A 142 2.46 3.54 23.33
N GLU A 143 2.80 2.26 23.40
CA GLU A 143 3.61 1.60 22.39
C GLU A 143 2.83 1.41 21.06
N ARG A 144 1.51 1.13 21.10
CA ARG A 144 0.65 1.14 19.92
C ARG A 144 0.65 2.51 19.26
N THR A 145 0.52 3.58 20.03
CA THR A 145 0.56 4.95 19.54
C THR A 145 1.90 5.27 18.89
N ARG A 146 3.01 4.81 19.48
CA ARG A 146 4.34 4.97 18.91
C ARG A 146 4.50 4.24 17.57
N ILE A 147 4.04 2.99 17.47
CA ILE A 147 4.08 2.19 16.24
C ILE A 147 3.25 2.86 15.15
N ALA A 148 2.01 3.27 15.48
CA ALA A 148 1.14 3.99 14.54
C ALA A 148 1.76 5.32 14.11
N GLY A 149 2.31 6.10 15.04
CA GLY A 149 2.96 7.38 14.75
C GLY A 149 4.14 7.25 13.79
N ILE A 150 5.01 6.25 13.98
CA ILE A 150 6.13 6.01 13.05
C ILE A 150 5.61 5.59 11.67
N ARG A 151 4.58 4.74 11.59
CA ARG A 151 3.93 4.41 10.32
C ARG A 151 3.40 5.66 9.61
N GLU A 152 2.71 6.56 10.33
CA GLU A 152 2.19 7.82 9.76
C GLU A 152 3.30 8.74 9.28
N VAL A 153 4.44 8.81 9.97
CA VAL A 153 5.62 9.54 9.48
C VAL A 153 6.09 9.00 8.13
N PHE A 154 6.20 7.68 7.98
CA PHE A 154 6.57 7.08 6.70
C PHE A 154 5.52 7.31 5.61
N LEU A 155 4.23 7.30 5.96
CA LEU A 155 3.15 7.64 5.06
C LEU A 155 3.28 9.09 4.54
N LEU A 156 3.52 10.04 5.44
CA LEU A 156 3.74 11.45 5.07
C LEU A 156 4.97 11.63 4.19
N VAL A 157 6.09 10.99 4.56
CA VAL A 157 7.33 11.02 3.76
C VAL A 157 7.08 10.43 2.37
N GLY A 158 6.43 9.29 2.28
CA GLY A 158 6.08 8.66 1.01
C GLY A 158 5.18 9.52 0.15
N THR A 159 4.18 10.20 0.75
CA THR A 159 3.30 11.15 0.05
C THR A 159 4.10 12.31 -0.54
N VAL A 160 4.99 12.93 0.26
CA VAL A 160 5.82 14.05 -0.19
C VAL A 160 6.79 13.61 -1.29
N LEU A 161 7.45 12.47 -1.13
CA LEU A 161 8.35 11.92 -2.14
C LEU A 161 7.61 11.67 -3.46
N THR A 162 6.45 11.02 -3.42
CA THR A 162 5.66 10.68 -4.60
C THR A 162 5.10 11.94 -5.27
N ALA A 163 4.57 12.90 -4.49
CA ALA A 163 4.10 14.17 -5.02
C ALA A 163 5.23 15.02 -5.62
N GLY A 164 6.45 14.87 -5.12
CA GLY A 164 7.64 15.56 -5.61
C GLY A 164 8.26 14.95 -6.89
N VAL A 165 7.85 13.74 -7.31
CA VAL A 165 8.43 13.04 -8.48
C VAL A 165 8.46 13.92 -9.74
N PRO A 166 7.38 14.61 -10.16
CA PRO A 166 7.42 15.44 -11.36
C PRO A 166 8.44 16.56 -11.28
N THR A 167 8.61 17.14 -10.08
CA THR A 167 9.59 18.21 -9.86
C THR A 167 11.02 17.67 -9.96
N ILE A 168 11.27 16.50 -9.37
CA ILE A 168 12.57 15.84 -9.42
C ILE A 168 12.92 15.48 -10.87
N LEU A 169 11.99 14.89 -11.62
CA LEU A 169 12.21 14.53 -13.02
C LEU A 169 12.56 15.75 -13.88
N LYS A 170 11.89 16.89 -13.66
CA LYS A 170 12.19 18.15 -14.37
C LYS A 170 13.62 18.64 -14.13
N LEU A 171 14.20 18.44 -12.94
CA LEU A 171 15.59 18.78 -12.66
C LEU A 171 16.58 17.96 -13.50
N PHE A 172 16.19 16.75 -13.91
CA PHE A 172 16.97 15.89 -14.80
C PHE A 172 16.60 16.07 -16.28
N GLY A 173 15.82 17.11 -16.64
CA GLY A 173 15.39 17.35 -18.01
C GLY A 173 14.31 16.39 -18.54
N VAL A 174 13.70 15.58 -17.67
CA VAL A 174 12.61 14.66 -18.01
C VAL A 174 11.28 15.31 -17.63
N SER A 175 10.33 15.32 -18.55
CA SER A 175 8.99 15.87 -18.32
C SER A 175 7.92 14.99 -18.99
N GLY A 176 6.69 15.03 -18.47
CA GLY A 176 5.57 14.27 -18.99
C GLY A 176 4.91 13.41 -17.92
N GLN A 177 3.66 13.09 -18.16
CA GLN A 177 2.87 12.29 -17.22
C GLN A 177 3.29 10.83 -17.26
N THR A 178 3.60 10.30 -18.44
CA THR A 178 4.13 8.94 -18.62
C THR A 178 5.38 8.72 -17.78
N ALA A 179 6.39 9.60 -17.90
CA ALA A 179 7.61 9.49 -17.11
C ALA A 179 7.35 9.58 -15.60
N THR A 180 6.38 10.41 -15.19
CA THR A 180 5.99 10.52 -13.78
C THR A 180 5.35 9.23 -13.29
N MET A 181 4.42 8.64 -14.04
CA MET A 181 3.77 7.38 -13.69
C MET A 181 4.78 6.22 -13.62
N GLU A 182 5.65 6.11 -14.61
CA GLU A 182 6.72 5.11 -14.64
C GLU A 182 7.64 5.23 -13.40
N ALA A 183 8.08 6.44 -13.08
CA ALA A 183 8.96 6.67 -11.93
C ALA A 183 8.28 6.29 -10.60
N ILE A 184 7.00 6.65 -10.42
CA ILE A 184 6.22 6.25 -9.25
C ILE A 184 6.04 4.73 -9.21
N GLY A 185 5.70 4.12 -10.35
CA GLY A 185 5.56 2.67 -10.48
C GLY A 185 6.85 1.93 -10.09
N ILE A 186 7.99 2.34 -10.65
CA ILE A 186 9.32 1.78 -10.32
C ILE A 186 9.63 1.96 -8.83
N PHE A 187 9.37 3.15 -8.27
CA PHE A 187 9.56 3.40 -6.84
C PHE A 187 8.79 2.37 -5.99
N VAL A 188 7.51 2.14 -6.28
CA VAL A 188 6.70 1.18 -5.51
C VAL A 188 7.18 -0.25 -5.75
N LEU A 189 7.47 -0.63 -7.00
CA LEU A 189 7.93 -1.98 -7.36
C LEU A 189 9.27 -2.36 -6.70
N VAL A 190 10.09 -1.38 -6.34
CA VAL A 190 11.36 -1.59 -5.63
C VAL A 190 11.15 -1.53 -4.11
N VAL A 191 10.48 -0.48 -3.61
CA VAL A 191 10.39 -0.21 -2.17
C VAL A 191 9.43 -1.20 -1.48
N LEU A 192 8.33 -1.59 -2.13
CA LEU A 192 7.33 -2.49 -1.53
C LEU A 192 7.92 -3.86 -1.20
N PRO A 193 8.53 -4.61 -2.13
CA PRO A 193 9.05 -5.94 -1.83
C PRO A 193 10.21 -5.90 -0.83
N VAL A 194 11.08 -4.88 -0.90
CA VAL A 194 12.18 -4.72 0.06
C VAL A 194 11.64 -4.45 1.46
N SER A 195 10.72 -3.51 1.60
CA SER A 195 10.15 -3.14 2.90
C SER A 195 9.30 -4.26 3.51
N VAL A 196 8.45 -4.90 2.71
CA VAL A 196 7.67 -6.07 3.15
C VAL A 196 8.61 -7.21 3.54
N GLY A 197 9.64 -7.52 2.75
CA GLY A 197 10.64 -8.52 3.06
C GLY A 197 11.34 -8.27 4.39
N LEU A 198 11.73 -7.02 4.67
CA LEU A 198 12.32 -6.62 5.95
C LEU A 198 11.35 -6.80 7.12
N VAL A 199 10.07 -6.44 6.95
CA VAL A 199 9.04 -6.65 7.97
C VAL A 199 8.85 -8.13 8.26
N LEU A 200 8.71 -8.95 7.22
CA LEU A 200 8.56 -10.41 7.37
C LEU A 200 9.75 -11.07 8.07
N TRP A 201 10.95 -10.52 7.89
CA TRP A 201 12.18 -11.05 8.49
C TRP A 201 12.38 -10.60 9.93
N ARG A 202 12.14 -9.31 10.26
CA ARG A 202 12.56 -8.69 11.52
C ARG A 202 11.43 -8.45 12.52
N VAL A 203 10.17 -8.37 12.05
CA VAL A 203 9.04 -8.06 12.91
C VAL A 203 8.35 -9.37 13.35
N PRO A 204 8.17 -9.60 14.66
CA PRO A 204 7.53 -10.81 15.14
C PRO A 204 6.04 -10.84 14.73
N GLU A 205 5.54 -12.05 14.44
CA GLU A 205 4.11 -12.26 14.27
C GLU A 205 3.42 -12.15 15.63
N PRO A 206 2.33 -11.41 15.77
CA PRO A 206 1.59 -11.33 17.01
C PRO A 206 1.00 -12.68 17.38
N PRO A 207 0.93 -13.02 18.67
CA PRO A 207 0.33 -14.28 19.11
C PRO A 207 -1.14 -14.34 18.66
N PRO A 208 -1.68 -15.55 18.39
CA PRO A 208 -3.10 -15.70 18.08
C PRO A 208 -3.93 -15.15 19.24
N ILE A 209 -4.95 -14.35 18.94
CA ILE A 209 -5.91 -13.89 19.94
C ILE A 209 -6.53 -15.14 20.56
N ALA A 210 -6.32 -15.32 21.87
CA ALA A 210 -7.00 -16.37 22.59
C ALA A 210 -8.52 -16.19 22.40
N SER A 211 -9.16 -17.18 21.81
CA SER A 211 -10.62 -17.21 21.71
C SER A 211 -11.18 -17.21 23.14
N ALA A 212 -11.83 -16.10 23.52
CA ALA A 212 -12.66 -16.09 24.71
C ALA A 212 -13.87 -17.04 24.50
#